data_7fef6259a1bfcf3ffadeedce85c0efc9
#
_entry.id   7fef6259a1bfcf3ffadeedce85c0efc9
#
_cell.length_a   1.000
_cell.length_b   1.000
_cell.length_c   1.000
_cell.angle_alpha   90.00
_cell.angle_beta   90.00
_cell.angle_gamma   90.00
#
_symmetry.space_group_name_H-M   'P 1'
#
loop_
_entity.id
_entity.type
_entity.pdbx_description
1 polymer ?
#
loop_
_entity_poly.entity_id
_entity_poly.type
_entity_poly.pdbx_seq_one_letter_code
_entity_poly.pdbx_strand_id
1 'polypeptide(L)'
;EINAKVIISAAGCWTKELLEDIPVVPQKHTVFRVKCPKHYPEMPLTGDLTTGVYWRPEGKEYLAGSPNSIFDADDLEPAWNDFEELVWPSLAKRIPVFEELKLTGGWAGYYDCNKLDNNAVVGKHPKYDNVYLASGFTGRGLMQAPGIGRALTELITTGSYQTIDISVFAVERVLESKARPEPYVL
;
A
#
# COMPACT_ATOMS: atom_id res chain seq x y z
N GLU A 1 -15.51 -27.49 0.38
CA GLU A 1 -14.11 -27.83 0.09
C GLU A 1 -13.83 -27.67 -1.40
N ILE A 2 -12.73 -27.00 -1.75
CA ILE A 2 -12.31 -26.78 -3.15
C ILE A 2 -10.93 -27.44 -3.32
N ASN A 3 -10.81 -28.35 -4.30
CA ASN A 3 -9.55 -28.94 -4.69
C ASN A 3 -8.96 -28.15 -5.86
N ALA A 4 -7.76 -27.61 -5.71
CA ALA A 4 -7.08 -26.82 -6.73
C ALA A 4 -5.66 -27.34 -6.99
N LYS A 5 -5.25 -27.33 -8.26
CA LYS A 5 -3.88 -27.67 -8.66
C LYS A 5 -2.89 -26.58 -8.27
N VAL A 6 -3.31 -25.33 -8.28
CA VAL A 6 -2.53 -24.14 -7.95
C VAL A 6 -3.38 -23.22 -7.09
N ILE A 7 -2.81 -22.66 -6.07
CA ILE A 7 -3.40 -21.66 -5.19
C ILE A 7 -2.52 -20.41 -5.26
N ILE A 8 -3.12 -19.26 -5.54
CA ILE A 8 -2.44 -17.97 -5.50
C ILE A 8 -3.08 -17.15 -4.36
N SER A 9 -2.32 -16.92 -3.30
CA SER A 9 -2.74 -16.04 -2.21
C SER A 9 -2.44 -14.60 -2.56
N ALA A 10 -3.47 -13.83 -2.85
CA ALA A 10 -3.44 -12.38 -3.02
C ALA A 10 -4.34 -11.74 -1.94
N ALA A 11 -4.22 -12.23 -0.70
CA ALA A 11 -5.11 -11.91 0.40
C ALA A 11 -4.82 -10.55 1.07
N GLY A 12 -3.85 -9.79 0.55
CA GLY A 12 -3.49 -8.48 1.08
C GLY A 12 -3.12 -8.55 2.57
N CYS A 13 -3.67 -7.68 3.38
CA CYS A 13 -3.38 -7.61 4.82
C CYS A 13 -3.83 -8.85 5.61
N TRP A 14 -4.69 -9.71 5.05
CA TRP A 14 -5.13 -10.98 5.65
C TRP A 14 -4.24 -12.17 5.29
N THR A 15 -3.12 -11.95 4.62
CA THR A 15 -2.17 -13.02 4.24
C THR A 15 -1.73 -13.84 5.45
N LYS A 16 -1.49 -13.19 6.59
CA LYS A 16 -1.06 -13.85 7.83
C LYS A 16 -2.09 -14.83 8.40
N GLU A 17 -3.38 -14.62 8.14
CA GLU A 17 -4.43 -15.56 8.56
C GLU A 17 -4.40 -16.88 7.79
N LEU A 18 -3.87 -16.85 6.57
CA LEU A 18 -3.72 -18.01 5.70
C LEU A 18 -2.33 -18.66 5.81
N LEU A 19 -1.31 -17.83 6.01
CA LEU A 19 0.10 -18.20 6.00
C LEU A 19 0.79 -17.46 7.17
N GLU A 20 0.78 -18.07 8.35
CA GLU A 20 1.21 -17.48 9.62
C GLU A 20 2.69 -17.04 9.64
N ASP A 21 3.51 -17.68 8.80
CA ASP A 21 4.95 -17.40 8.68
C ASP A 21 5.27 -16.18 7.78
N ILE A 22 4.27 -15.58 7.16
CA ILE A 22 4.45 -14.38 6.33
C ILE A 22 4.13 -13.13 7.16
N PRO A 23 5.10 -12.22 7.39
CA PRO A 23 4.94 -11.08 8.30
C PRO A 23 4.20 -9.89 7.65
N VAL A 24 3.12 -10.18 6.97
CA VAL A 24 2.24 -9.17 6.36
C VAL A 24 1.08 -8.90 7.30
N VAL A 25 0.88 -7.62 7.63
CA VAL A 25 -0.13 -7.18 8.61
C VAL A 25 -0.91 -5.98 8.06
N PRO A 26 -2.13 -5.74 8.56
CA PRO A 26 -2.86 -4.53 8.25
C PRO A 26 -2.13 -3.31 8.81
N GLN A 27 -1.99 -2.29 7.96
CA GLN A 27 -1.52 -0.96 8.33
C GLN A 27 -2.57 0.05 7.89
N LYS A 28 -3.29 0.62 8.85
CA LYS A 28 -4.38 1.57 8.58
C LYS A 28 -3.81 2.93 8.17
N HIS A 29 -4.30 3.44 7.05
CA HIS A 29 -4.03 4.79 6.55
C HIS A 29 -5.32 5.56 6.39
N THR A 30 -5.28 6.88 6.61
CA THR A 30 -6.42 7.78 6.44
C THR A 30 -6.23 8.67 5.23
N VAL A 31 -7.29 8.80 4.45
CA VAL A 31 -7.39 9.76 3.34
C VAL A 31 -8.52 10.73 3.64
N PHE A 32 -8.23 12.01 3.57
CA PHE A 32 -9.19 13.10 3.76
C PHE A 32 -9.67 13.64 2.44
N ARG A 33 -10.95 13.97 2.36
CA ARG A 33 -11.55 14.69 1.26
C ARG A 33 -11.78 16.13 1.69
N VAL A 34 -11.24 17.06 0.92
CA VAL A 34 -11.22 18.48 1.27
C VAL A 34 -11.62 19.35 0.10
N LYS A 35 -12.26 20.47 0.38
CA LYS A 35 -12.68 21.46 -0.61
C LYS A 35 -12.00 22.79 -0.36
N CYS A 36 -11.52 23.41 -1.44
CA CYS A 36 -10.94 24.75 -1.44
C CYS A 36 -11.82 25.68 -2.29
N PRO A 37 -12.01 26.96 -1.90
CA PRO A 37 -12.69 27.96 -2.74
C PRO A 37 -12.05 28.11 -4.11
N LYS A 38 -10.73 28.08 -4.18
CA LYS A 38 -9.96 28.07 -5.44
C LYS A 38 -9.53 26.64 -5.78
N HIS A 39 -9.95 26.19 -6.94
CA HIS A 39 -9.66 24.84 -7.42
C HIS A 39 -8.60 24.86 -8.52
N TYR A 40 -7.65 23.91 -8.47
CA TYR A 40 -6.56 23.71 -9.42
C TYR A 40 -6.62 22.29 -9.99
N PRO A 41 -7.46 22.04 -11.00
CA PRO A 41 -7.71 20.69 -11.51
C PRO A 41 -6.48 20.02 -12.15
N GLU A 42 -5.55 20.83 -12.66
CA GLU A 42 -4.34 20.36 -13.35
C GLU A 42 -3.16 20.13 -12.38
N MET A 43 -3.37 20.31 -11.07
CA MET A 43 -2.33 20.05 -10.09
C MET A 43 -2.01 18.56 -10.08
N PRO A 44 -0.73 18.16 -10.16
CA PRO A 44 -0.35 16.76 -10.06
C PRO A 44 -0.54 16.22 -8.64
N LEU A 45 -0.51 14.90 -8.49
CA LEU A 45 -0.25 14.29 -7.19
C LEU A 45 1.06 14.87 -6.65
N THR A 46 0.99 15.46 -5.48
CA THR A 46 2.10 16.17 -4.84
C THR A 46 2.30 15.64 -3.44
N GLY A 47 3.55 15.38 -3.06
CA GLY A 47 3.93 14.99 -1.70
C GLY A 47 4.91 15.98 -1.10
N ASP A 48 4.70 16.34 0.16
CA ASP A 48 5.66 17.08 0.96
C ASP A 48 6.62 16.11 1.65
N LEU A 49 7.81 15.94 1.11
CA LEU A 49 8.83 15.01 1.65
C LEU A 49 9.28 15.35 3.08
N THR A 50 8.99 16.58 3.56
CA THR A 50 9.33 16.98 4.93
C THR A 50 8.35 16.44 5.97
N THR A 51 7.06 16.37 5.57
CA THR A 51 5.97 15.97 6.46
C THR A 51 5.37 14.62 6.08
N GLY A 52 5.61 14.12 4.85
CA GLY A 52 4.98 12.93 4.30
C GLY A 52 3.52 13.14 3.86
N VAL A 53 2.96 14.34 4.05
CA VAL A 53 1.60 14.66 3.60
C VAL A 53 1.57 14.75 2.09
N TYR A 54 0.59 14.10 1.47
CA TYR A 54 0.38 14.17 0.03
C TYR A 54 -1.05 14.64 -0.30
N TRP A 55 -1.21 15.19 -1.50
CA TRP A 55 -2.53 15.62 -1.99
C TRP A 55 -2.61 15.55 -3.52
N ARG A 56 -3.82 15.47 -4.03
CA ARG A 56 -4.15 15.56 -5.45
C ARG A 56 -5.56 16.07 -5.67
N PRO A 57 -5.86 16.70 -6.83
CA PRO A 57 -7.24 16.97 -7.22
C PRO A 57 -8.03 15.68 -7.40
N GLU A 58 -9.31 15.74 -7.05
CA GLU A 58 -10.29 14.68 -7.30
C GLU A 58 -11.64 15.32 -7.64
N GLY A 59 -11.99 15.38 -8.91
CA GLY A 59 -13.19 16.08 -9.38
C GLY A 59 -13.16 17.56 -9.01
N LYS A 60 -14.04 18.00 -8.12
CA LYS A 60 -14.12 19.41 -7.63
C LYS A 60 -13.48 19.59 -6.24
N GLU A 61 -12.90 18.56 -5.70
CA GLU A 61 -12.29 18.53 -4.37
C GLU A 61 -10.82 18.11 -4.47
N TYR A 62 -10.19 17.92 -3.34
CA TYR A 62 -8.87 17.30 -3.23
C TYR A 62 -8.94 16.10 -2.30
N LEU A 63 -8.10 15.14 -2.58
CA LEU A 63 -7.74 14.10 -1.61
C LEU A 63 -6.41 14.47 -0.98
N ALA A 64 -6.32 14.30 0.33
CA ALA A 64 -5.09 14.49 1.08
C ALA A 64 -4.88 13.30 2.03
N GLY A 65 -3.66 12.79 2.08
CA GLY A 65 -3.31 11.66 2.93
C GLY A 65 -2.39 12.06 4.07
N SER A 66 -2.62 11.44 5.24
CA SER A 66 -1.71 11.51 6.37
C SER A 66 -0.58 10.48 6.21
N PRO A 67 0.66 10.83 6.57
CA PRO A 67 1.75 9.87 6.69
C PRO A 67 1.59 8.97 7.92
N ASN A 68 0.76 9.38 8.89
CA ASN A 68 0.50 8.59 10.08
C ASN A 68 -0.26 7.32 9.71
N SER A 69 0.16 6.22 10.32
CA SER A 69 -0.44 4.92 10.10
C SER A 69 -0.52 4.13 11.40
N ILE A 70 -1.50 3.25 11.51
CA ILE A 70 -1.72 2.42 12.68
C ILE A 70 -1.56 0.95 12.26
N PHE A 71 -0.57 0.27 12.84
CA PHE A 71 -0.35 -1.15 12.63
C PHE A 71 -1.36 -1.99 13.42
N ASP A 72 -1.69 -3.14 12.86
CA ASP A 72 -2.58 -4.13 13.48
C ASP A 72 -3.92 -3.51 13.94
N ALA A 73 -4.40 -2.47 13.23
CA ALA A 73 -5.69 -1.88 13.51
C ALA A 73 -6.83 -2.84 13.13
N ASP A 74 -7.86 -2.87 13.95
CA ASP A 74 -9.04 -3.72 13.80
C ASP A 74 -10.30 -2.96 13.33
N ASP A 75 -10.15 -1.64 13.10
CA ASP A 75 -11.21 -0.76 12.65
C ASP A 75 -10.79 0.06 11.41
N LEU A 76 -11.78 0.60 10.72
CA LEU A 76 -11.60 1.53 9.59
C LEU A 76 -12.07 2.95 9.92
N GLU A 77 -12.12 3.32 11.20
CA GLU A 77 -12.40 4.70 11.58
C GLU A 77 -11.22 5.60 11.18
N PRO A 78 -11.45 6.68 10.44
CA PRO A 78 -10.40 7.63 10.07
C PRO A 78 -9.78 8.30 11.29
N ALA A 79 -8.49 8.59 11.23
CA ALA A 79 -7.78 9.36 12.25
C ALA A 79 -8.07 10.86 12.05
N TRP A 80 -9.28 11.30 12.41
CA TRP A 80 -9.77 12.66 12.13
C TRP A 80 -8.87 13.77 12.68
N ASN A 81 -8.24 13.55 13.84
CA ASN A 81 -7.33 14.53 14.46
C ASN A 81 -6.12 14.82 13.57
N ASP A 82 -5.65 13.86 12.79
CA ASP A 82 -4.51 14.06 11.88
C ASP A 82 -4.77 15.17 10.87
N PHE A 83 -6.02 15.42 10.52
CA PHE A 83 -6.34 16.50 9.60
C PHE A 83 -5.96 17.86 10.18
N GLU A 84 -6.39 18.16 11.40
CA GLU A 84 -6.16 19.44 12.04
C GLU A 84 -4.71 19.59 12.55
N GLU A 85 -4.13 18.51 13.07
CA GLU A 85 -2.82 18.54 13.71
C GLU A 85 -1.65 18.49 12.71
N LEU A 86 -1.84 17.84 11.56
CA LEU A 86 -0.75 17.58 10.62
C LEU A 86 -1.08 17.96 9.17
N VAL A 87 -2.19 17.43 8.63
CA VAL A 87 -2.45 17.50 7.18
C VAL A 87 -2.76 18.93 6.76
N TRP A 88 -3.75 19.57 7.38
CA TRP A 88 -4.13 20.94 7.04
C TRP A 88 -3.00 21.95 7.23
N PRO A 89 -2.26 21.98 8.36
CA PRO A 89 -1.12 22.91 8.53
C PRO A 89 -0.03 22.69 7.49
N SER A 90 0.26 21.44 7.14
CA SER A 90 1.25 21.12 6.10
C SER A 90 0.84 21.65 4.73
N LEU A 91 -0.42 21.48 4.36
CA LEU A 91 -0.99 21.94 3.09
C LEU A 91 -1.01 23.47 3.02
N ALA A 92 -1.49 24.16 4.07
CA ALA A 92 -1.57 25.61 4.16
C ALA A 92 -0.19 26.26 4.05
N LYS A 93 0.81 25.66 4.67
CA LYS A 93 2.21 26.14 4.61
C LYS A 93 2.77 26.09 3.17
N ARG A 94 2.37 25.10 2.36
CA ARG A 94 2.85 24.93 0.98
C ARG A 94 2.07 25.77 -0.02
N ILE A 95 0.77 25.87 0.18
CA ILE A 95 -0.16 26.55 -0.73
C ILE A 95 -1.04 27.47 0.12
N PRO A 96 -0.76 28.78 0.19
CA PRO A 96 -1.45 29.67 1.16
C PRO A 96 -2.97 29.66 1.07
N VAL A 97 -3.56 29.49 -0.12
CA VAL A 97 -5.02 29.43 -0.27
C VAL A 97 -5.62 28.16 0.38
N PHE A 98 -4.81 27.19 0.71
CA PHE A 98 -5.25 25.98 1.44
C PHE A 98 -5.49 26.22 2.94
N GLU A 99 -5.21 27.43 3.46
CA GLU A 99 -5.75 27.84 4.74
C GLU A 99 -7.29 27.83 4.77
N GLU A 100 -7.94 28.03 3.61
CA GLU A 100 -9.38 28.03 3.47
C GLU A 100 -9.98 26.63 3.18
N LEU A 101 -9.19 25.56 3.31
CA LEU A 101 -9.68 24.20 3.13
C LEU A 101 -10.79 23.87 4.13
N LYS A 102 -11.79 23.16 3.62
CA LYS A 102 -12.89 22.58 4.43
C LYS A 102 -12.85 21.07 4.29
N LEU A 103 -12.77 20.40 5.42
CA LEU A 103 -12.93 18.95 5.48
C LEU A 103 -14.37 18.59 5.08
N THR A 104 -14.52 17.75 4.06
CA THR A 104 -15.82 17.31 3.54
C THR A 104 -16.08 15.84 3.81
N GLY A 105 -15.07 15.10 4.28
CA GLY A 105 -15.16 13.70 4.63
C GLY A 105 -13.80 13.03 4.56
N GLY A 106 -13.81 11.71 4.64
CA GLY A 106 -12.60 10.90 4.57
C GLY A 106 -12.96 9.43 4.73
N TRP A 107 -11.96 8.59 4.60
CA TRP A 107 -12.05 7.15 4.87
C TRP A 107 -10.69 6.63 5.31
N ALA A 108 -10.70 5.47 5.94
CA ALA A 108 -9.51 4.70 6.19
C ALA A 108 -9.49 3.43 5.34
N GLY A 109 -8.29 2.89 5.11
CA GLY A 109 -8.06 1.64 4.41
C GLY A 109 -6.81 0.96 4.93
N TYR A 110 -6.70 -0.35 4.68
CA TYR A 110 -5.53 -1.11 5.05
C TYR A 110 -4.55 -1.23 3.89
N TYR A 111 -3.28 -0.91 4.15
CA TYR A 111 -2.16 -1.45 3.39
C TYR A 111 -1.82 -2.84 3.91
N ASP A 112 -1.36 -3.69 3.04
CA ASP A 112 -0.76 -4.99 3.35
C ASP A 112 0.73 -4.81 3.66
N CYS A 113 1.03 -4.36 4.87
CA CYS A 113 2.40 -4.01 5.23
C CYS A 113 3.26 -5.24 5.51
N ASN A 114 4.35 -5.42 4.77
CA ASN A 114 5.39 -6.37 5.12
C ASN A 114 6.31 -5.77 6.19
N LYS A 115 6.16 -6.23 7.44
CA LYS A 115 6.91 -5.73 8.61
C LYS A 115 8.42 -5.93 8.52
N LEU A 116 8.91 -6.83 7.66
CA LEU A 116 10.35 -7.06 7.52
C LEU A 116 11.04 -5.85 6.88
N ASP A 117 10.45 -5.29 5.81
CA ASP A 117 11.17 -4.32 4.99
C ASP A 117 10.30 -3.44 4.07
N ASN A 118 8.98 -3.45 4.24
CA ASN A 118 8.02 -2.73 3.40
C ASN A 118 8.04 -3.12 1.92
N ASN A 119 8.64 -4.25 1.54
CA ASN A 119 8.67 -4.73 0.17
C ASN A 119 7.79 -5.95 -0.04
N ALA A 120 7.31 -6.10 -1.28
CA ALA A 120 6.44 -7.19 -1.68
C ALA A 120 7.03 -8.57 -1.37
N VAL A 121 6.15 -9.53 -1.15
CA VAL A 121 6.43 -10.95 -1.00
C VAL A 121 5.73 -11.69 -2.12
N VAL A 122 6.49 -12.15 -3.12
CA VAL A 122 5.93 -12.70 -4.35
C VAL A 122 6.69 -13.96 -4.77
N GLY A 123 5.95 -14.98 -5.20
CA GLY A 123 6.54 -16.20 -5.72
C GLY A 123 5.96 -17.46 -5.11
N LYS A 124 6.60 -18.60 -5.37
CA LYS A 124 6.22 -19.90 -4.82
C LYS A 124 6.55 -19.94 -3.33
N HIS A 125 5.63 -20.49 -2.52
CA HIS A 125 5.91 -20.73 -1.10
C HIS A 125 6.78 -21.99 -0.96
N PRO A 126 7.94 -21.94 -0.25
CA PRO A 126 8.87 -23.08 -0.23
C PRO A 126 8.35 -24.33 0.49
N LYS A 127 7.38 -24.18 1.42
CA LYS A 127 6.81 -25.29 2.16
C LYS A 127 5.64 -26.00 1.45
N TYR A 128 5.07 -25.38 0.41
CA TYR A 128 3.87 -25.89 -0.27
C TYR A 128 4.09 -25.93 -1.77
N ASP A 129 3.92 -27.12 -2.35
CA ASP A 129 4.24 -27.35 -3.78
C ASP A 129 3.37 -26.57 -4.75
N ASN A 130 2.16 -26.19 -4.35
CA ASN A 130 1.15 -25.59 -5.20
C ASN A 130 0.69 -24.20 -4.73
N VAL A 131 1.35 -23.59 -3.74
CA VAL A 131 0.98 -22.28 -3.20
C VAL A 131 1.94 -21.20 -3.68
N TYR A 132 1.37 -20.12 -4.20
CA TYR A 132 2.07 -18.91 -4.63
C TYR A 132 1.51 -17.69 -3.88
N LEU A 133 2.33 -16.67 -3.70
CA LEU A 133 1.97 -15.43 -3.02
C LEU A 133 2.11 -14.21 -3.94
N ALA A 134 1.25 -13.23 -3.70
CA ALA A 134 1.36 -11.86 -4.18
C ALA A 134 0.81 -10.95 -3.08
N SER A 135 1.65 -10.53 -2.14
CA SER A 135 1.25 -9.81 -0.93
C SER A 135 2.36 -8.89 -0.43
N GLY A 136 2.06 -8.08 0.59
CA GLY A 136 3.05 -7.24 1.25
C GLY A 136 3.51 -6.03 0.44
N PHE A 137 2.67 -5.51 -0.44
CA PHE A 137 3.00 -4.42 -1.36
C PHE A 137 3.14 -3.06 -0.68
N THR A 138 2.64 -2.93 0.53
CA THR A 138 2.76 -1.72 1.37
C THR A 138 2.33 -0.46 0.60
N GLY A 139 1.09 -0.48 0.08
CA GLY A 139 0.46 0.63 -0.66
C GLY A 139 0.78 0.72 -2.16
N ARG A 140 1.72 -0.08 -2.70
CA ARG A 140 2.16 0.00 -4.10
C ARG A 140 1.56 -1.09 -5.01
N GLY A 141 0.68 -1.92 -4.48
CA GLY A 141 0.16 -3.09 -5.19
C GLY A 141 -0.56 -2.75 -6.49
N LEU A 142 -1.37 -1.70 -6.53
CA LEU A 142 -2.15 -1.34 -7.71
C LEU A 142 -1.26 -1.09 -8.94
N MET A 143 -0.22 -0.28 -8.80
CA MET A 143 0.68 0.06 -9.91
C MET A 143 1.59 -1.10 -10.31
N GLN A 144 1.87 -2.03 -9.38
CA GLN A 144 2.74 -3.18 -9.63
C GLN A 144 1.97 -4.40 -10.17
N ALA A 145 0.66 -4.46 -9.97
CA ALA A 145 -0.18 -5.62 -10.28
C ALA A 145 -0.01 -6.20 -11.70
N PRO A 146 0.09 -5.41 -12.79
CA PRO A 146 0.26 -5.97 -14.14
C PRO A 146 1.58 -6.73 -14.30
N GLY A 147 2.69 -6.16 -13.79
CA GLY A 147 4.01 -6.80 -13.84
C GLY A 147 4.09 -8.06 -12.98
N ILE A 148 3.55 -7.99 -11.76
CA ILE A 148 3.49 -9.11 -10.81
C ILE A 148 2.63 -10.25 -11.37
N GLY A 149 1.45 -9.93 -11.89
CA GLY A 149 0.56 -10.94 -12.49
C GLY A 149 1.21 -11.67 -13.65
N ARG A 150 1.93 -10.94 -14.52
CA ARG A 150 2.70 -11.54 -15.62
C ARG A 150 3.80 -12.46 -15.12
N ALA A 151 4.63 -11.97 -14.20
CA ALA A 151 5.75 -12.74 -13.66
C ALA A 151 5.28 -14.02 -12.93
N LEU A 152 4.20 -13.94 -12.14
CA LEU A 152 3.62 -15.14 -11.52
C LEU A 152 3.05 -16.12 -12.55
N THR A 153 2.41 -15.63 -13.61
CA THR A 153 1.92 -16.49 -14.69
C THR A 153 3.08 -17.24 -15.34
N GLU A 154 4.16 -16.55 -15.67
CA GLU A 154 5.36 -17.15 -16.24
C GLU A 154 5.95 -18.21 -15.29
N LEU A 155 6.13 -17.88 -14.02
CA LEU A 155 6.64 -18.80 -13.01
C LEU A 155 5.78 -20.06 -12.88
N ILE A 156 4.46 -19.93 -12.86
CA ILE A 156 3.51 -21.05 -12.71
C ILE A 156 3.49 -21.93 -13.96
N THR A 157 3.54 -21.33 -15.15
CA THR A 157 3.35 -22.07 -16.41
C THR A 157 4.65 -22.64 -17.00
N THR A 158 5.78 -21.97 -16.77
CA THR A 158 7.08 -22.35 -17.36
C THR A 158 8.14 -22.72 -16.31
N GLY A 159 7.86 -22.49 -15.02
CA GLY A 159 8.79 -22.77 -13.93
C GLY A 159 9.84 -21.68 -13.69
N SER A 160 9.83 -20.58 -14.46
CA SER A 160 10.80 -19.49 -14.33
C SER A 160 10.26 -18.16 -14.86
N TYR A 161 10.84 -17.05 -14.40
CA TYR A 161 10.56 -15.72 -14.95
C TYR A 161 11.14 -15.58 -16.34
N GLN A 162 10.36 -15.08 -17.30
CA GLN A 162 10.77 -14.97 -18.70
C GLN A 162 10.99 -13.52 -19.12
N THR A 163 10.20 -12.59 -18.59
CA THR A 163 10.18 -11.19 -19.02
C THR A 163 10.76 -10.26 -17.98
N ILE A 164 10.35 -10.42 -16.72
CA ILE A 164 10.76 -9.61 -15.59
C ILE A 164 11.17 -10.56 -14.48
N ASP A 165 12.43 -10.54 -14.10
CA ASP A 165 12.89 -11.29 -12.93
C ASP A 165 12.52 -10.54 -11.65
N ILE A 166 11.58 -11.11 -10.90
CA ILE A 166 11.13 -10.60 -9.60
C ILE A 166 11.61 -11.47 -8.43
N SER A 167 12.60 -12.32 -8.63
CA SER A 167 13.17 -13.19 -7.59
C SER A 167 13.65 -12.42 -6.36
N VAL A 168 13.95 -11.14 -6.54
CA VAL A 168 14.26 -10.20 -5.45
C VAL A 168 13.17 -10.10 -4.38
N PHE A 169 11.93 -10.43 -4.72
CA PHE A 169 10.76 -10.44 -3.82
C PHE A 169 10.36 -11.84 -3.35
N ALA A 170 11.19 -12.84 -3.61
CA ALA A 170 10.90 -14.23 -3.30
C ALA A 170 10.49 -14.45 -1.82
N VAL A 171 9.63 -15.44 -1.61
CA VAL A 171 9.08 -15.78 -0.28
C VAL A 171 10.18 -16.22 0.68
N GLU A 172 11.15 -16.97 0.18
CA GLU A 172 12.31 -17.46 0.94
C GLU A 172 13.05 -16.33 1.66
N ARG A 173 13.18 -15.17 0.98
CA ARG A 173 13.82 -13.97 1.54
C ARG A 173 13.22 -13.58 2.88
N VAL A 174 11.89 -13.61 2.96
CA VAL A 174 11.17 -13.22 4.16
C VAL A 174 11.31 -14.26 5.26
N LEU A 175 11.19 -15.53 4.93
CA LEU A 175 11.36 -16.63 5.87
C LEU A 175 12.79 -16.71 6.45
N GLU A 176 13.78 -16.29 5.68
CA GLU A 176 15.18 -16.22 6.08
C GLU A 176 15.58 -14.88 6.70
N SER A 177 14.61 -13.96 6.90
CA SER A 177 14.84 -12.62 7.44
C SER A 177 15.87 -11.78 6.65
N LYS A 178 15.95 -12.00 5.34
CA LYS A 178 16.82 -11.25 4.42
C LYS A 178 16.10 -9.97 3.97
N ALA A 179 16.14 -8.95 4.79
CA ALA A 179 15.49 -7.68 4.53
C ALA A 179 16.10 -6.94 3.33
N ARG A 180 15.23 -6.27 2.57
CA ARG A 180 15.55 -5.29 1.53
C ARG A 180 14.72 -4.03 1.77
N PRO A 181 15.13 -3.14 2.68
CA PRO A 181 14.32 -2.02 3.10
C PRO A 181 13.91 -1.12 1.95
N GLU A 182 12.63 -0.79 1.89
CA GLU A 182 12.09 0.25 1.02
C GLU A 182 11.77 1.48 1.88
N PRO A 183 12.58 2.54 1.76
CA PRO A 183 12.42 3.73 2.60
C PRO A 183 11.26 4.64 2.18
N TYR A 184 10.75 4.49 0.94
CA TYR A 184 9.71 5.34 0.39
C TYR A 184 8.36 4.61 0.36
N VAL A 185 7.67 4.65 1.48
CA VAL A 185 6.28 4.22 1.62
C VAL A 185 5.41 5.48 1.59
N LEU A 186 4.45 5.54 0.66
CA LEU A 186 3.51 6.67 0.52
C LEU A 186 2.28 6.45 1.40
#